data_21948553b7d37f677e1f8e368bf6868d
#
_entry.id   21948553b7d37f677e1f8e368bf6868d
#
_cell.length_a   1.000
_cell.length_b   1.000
_cell.length_c   1.000
_cell.angle_alpha   90.00
_cell.angle_beta   90.00
_cell.angle_gamma   90.00
#
_symmetry.space_group_name_H-M   'P 1'
#
loop_
_entity.id
_entity.type
_entity.pdbx_description
1 polymer ?
#
loop_
_entity_poly.entity_id
_entity_poly.type
_entity_poly.pdbx_seq_one_letter_code
_entity_poly.pdbx_strand_id
1 'polypeptide(L)'
;YLVFLTADHGAMNNARFLQDRRIPAGCWDSKAAARKLREALAKDYPQAADLIKTVMNYQVFLNVDAIRSARLDASKVKERVVSLLQQDPNVLYACDMEKVATASIPDEVKYRIINGYNRERSGSVAIVLKPNHYDHGMKGTDHGTWNPYDTHIPLVFMGWGIQHGSTTRPTYMTDIAPTIAALLHVQAPNGNIGRPIFGAEQ
;
A
#
# COMPACT_ATOMS: atom_id res chain seq x y z
N TYR A 1 13.74 27.69 17.61
CA TYR A 1 13.39 26.80 16.50
C TYR A 1 12.82 25.49 17.03
N LEU A 2 11.98 24.86 16.24
CA LEU A 2 11.48 23.49 16.39
C LEU A 2 11.93 22.70 15.17
N VAL A 3 12.50 21.52 15.38
CA VAL A 3 12.92 20.61 14.31
C VAL A 3 12.28 19.26 14.56
N PHE A 4 11.83 18.61 13.49
CA PHE A 4 11.48 17.20 13.54
C PHE A 4 12.18 16.42 12.43
N LEU A 5 12.49 15.17 12.71
CA LEU A 5 13.07 14.21 11.77
C LEU A 5 12.08 13.05 11.62
N THR A 6 11.80 12.69 10.40
CA THR A 6 11.02 11.49 10.05
C THR A 6 11.49 10.92 8.72
N ALA A 7 10.82 9.89 8.22
CA ALA A 7 10.99 9.35 6.88
C ALA A 7 9.63 9.22 6.20
N ASP A 8 9.60 9.19 4.88
CA ASP A 8 8.39 8.93 4.08
C ASP A 8 8.02 7.44 4.11
N HIS A 9 9.00 6.55 4.19
CA HIS A 9 8.86 5.10 4.30
C HIS A 9 10.15 4.47 4.81
N GLY A 10 10.11 3.18 5.16
CA GLY A 10 11.26 2.33 5.34
C GLY A 10 11.64 1.63 4.03
N ALA A 11 12.39 0.54 4.12
CA ALA A 11 12.74 -0.30 2.99
C ALA A 11 13.02 -1.74 3.43
N MET A 12 12.69 -2.69 2.58
CA MET A 12 13.01 -4.10 2.81
C MET A 12 14.52 -4.35 2.66
N ASN A 13 15.06 -5.30 3.37
CA ASN A 13 16.39 -5.84 3.06
C ASN A 13 16.38 -6.50 1.67
N ASN A 14 17.51 -6.44 0.96
CA ASN A 14 17.67 -7.11 -0.31
C ASN A 14 17.30 -8.61 -0.20
N ALA A 15 16.52 -9.12 -1.15
CA ALA A 15 16.01 -10.49 -1.09
C ALA A 15 17.13 -11.53 -1.03
N ARG A 16 18.23 -11.35 -1.79
CA ARG A 16 19.37 -12.27 -1.76
C ARG A 16 20.07 -12.27 -0.42
N PHE A 17 20.24 -11.09 0.20
CA PHE A 17 20.81 -10.98 1.55
C PHE A 17 20.00 -11.77 2.58
N LEU A 18 18.67 -11.78 2.47
CA LEU A 18 17.78 -12.56 3.33
C LEU A 18 17.89 -14.05 3.03
N GLN A 19 17.87 -14.44 1.74
CA GLN A 19 18.01 -15.84 1.31
C GLN A 19 19.31 -16.47 1.76
N ASP A 20 20.44 -15.74 1.68
CA ASP A 20 21.75 -16.19 2.18
C ASP A 20 21.72 -16.48 3.70
N ARG A 21 20.73 -15.91 4.42
CA ARG A 21 20.46 -16.15 5.84
C ARG A 21 19.31 -17.12 6.11
N ARG A 22 18.86 -17.83 5.08
CA ARG A 22 17.75 -18.78 5.14
C ARG A 22 16.41 -18.14 5.57
N ILE A 23 16.25 -16.83 5.34
CA ILE A 23 15.00 -16.11 5.56
C ILE A 23 14.23 -16.14 4.25
N PRO A 24 12.96 -16.59 4.24
CA PRO A 24 12.13 -16.58 3.04
C PRO A 24 11.99 -15.16 2.49
N ALA A 25 12.41 -14.97 1.25
CA ALA A 25 12.36 -13.68 0.56
C ALA A 25 12.36 -13.89 -0.95
N GLY A 26 11.88 -12.92 -1.72
CA GLY A 26 11.87 -13.02 -3.17
C GLY A 26 11.55 -11.70 -3.86
N CYS A 27 11.66 -11.76 -5.18
CA CYS A 27 11.21 -10.70 -6.07
C CYS A 27 9.91 -11.11 -6.73
N TRP A 28 9.05 -10.16 -6.93
CA TRP A 28 7.84 -10.28 -7.73
C TRP A 28 8.00 -9.43 -8.99
N ASP A 29 7.33 -9.77 -10.06
CA ASP A 29 7.42 -9.07 -11.35
C ASP A 29 6.01 -8.66 -11.79
N SER A 30 5.68 -7.38 -11.61
CA SER A 30 4.39 -6.80 -12.01
C SER A 30 4.12 -6.96 -13.51
N LYS A 31 5.17 -6.90 -14.36
CA LYS A 31 5.03 -7.07 -15.80
C LYS A 31 4.69 -8.50 -16.16
N ALA A 32 5.33 -9.48 -15.49
CA ALA A 32 5.01 -10.90 -15.67
C ALA A 32 3.58 -11.19 -15.17
N ALA A 33 3.19 -10.65 -14.04
CA ALA A 33 1.82 -10.74 -13.52
C ALA A 33 0.81 -10.16 -14.51
N ALA A 34 1.06 -8.96 -15.04
CA ALA A 34 0.21 -8.35 -16.06
C ALA A 34 0.03 -9.22 -17.30
N ARG A 35 1.12 -9.85 -17.81
CA ARG A 35 1.04 -10.78 -18.95
C ARG A 35 0.14 -11.98 -18.63
N LYS A 36 0.37 -12.64 -17.51
CA LYS A 36 -0.43 -13.80 -17.08
C LYS A 36 -1.91 -13.45 -16.94
N LEU A 37 -2.23 -12.28 -16.35
CA LEU A 37 -3.60 -11.81 -16.24
C LEU A 37 -4.23 -11.56 -17.61
N ARG A 38 -3.52 -10.90 -18.53
CA ARG A 38 -4.01 -10.67 -19.92
C ARG A 38 -4.28 -11.98 -20.65
N GLU A 39 -3.34 -12.92 -20.60
CA GLU A 39 -3.48 -14.23 -21.24
C GLU A 39 -4.67 -15.02 -20.70
N ALA A 40 -4.88 -15.00 -19.39
CA ALA A 40 -6.01 -15.68 -18.76
C ALA A 40 -7.34 -15.01 -19.11
N LEU A 41 -7.42 -13.69 -18.99
CA LEU A 41 -8.64 -12.96 -19.30
C LEU A 41 -9.00 -12.97 -20.78
N ALA A 42 -8.02 -13.02 -21.69
CA ALA A 42 -8.29 -13.20 -23.13
C ALA A 42 -8.92 -14.57 -23.45
N LYS A 43 -8.60 -15.61 -22.68
CA LYS A 43 -9.24 -16.93 -22.80
C LYS A 43 -10.66 -16.92 -22.24
N ASP A 44 -10.84 -16.25 -21.10
CA ASP A 44 -12.15 -16.19 -20.41
C ASP A 44 -13.15 -15.27 -21.13
N TYR A 45 -12.64 -14.22 -21.80
CA TYR A 45 -13.42 -13.16 -22.46
C TYR A 45 -12.91 -12.89 -23.89
N PRO A 46 -12.98 -13.85 -24.82
CA PRO A 46 -12.37 -13.74 -26.15
C PRO A 46 -12.96 -12.61 -27.01
N GLN A 47 -14.15 -12.10 -26.64
CA GLN A 47 -14.81 -10.98 -27.34
C GLN A 47 -14.31 -9.60 -26.86
N ALA A 48 -13.52 -9.54 -25.80
CA ALA A 48 -13.03 -8.29 -25.25
C ALA A 48 -11.63 -7.94 -25.75
N ALA A 49 -11.35 -6.64 -25.88
CA ALA A 49 -9.99 -6.13 -25.99
C ALA A 49 -9.23 -6.34 -24.67
N ASP A 50 -7.95 -5.94 -24.62
CA ASP A 50 -7.13 -6.07 -23.40
C ASP A 50 -7.83 -5.41 -22.19
N LEU A 51 -8.20 -6.26 -21.21
CA LEU A 51 -8.92 -5.85 -20.01
C LEU A 51 -8.00 -5.31 -18.90
N ILE A 52 -6.66 -5.44 -19.05
CA ILE A 52 -5.67 -4.95 -18.09
C ILE A 52 -4.95 -3.73 -18.68
N LYS A 53 -5.18 -2.56 -18.12
CA LYS A 53 -4.45 -1.35 -18.51
C LYS A 53 -2.97 -1.45 -18.06
N THR A 54 -2.75 -1.71 -16.77
CA THR A 54 -1.41 -1.89 -16.19
C THR A 54 -1.49 -2.59 -14.83
N VAL A 55 -0.35 -3.10 -14.38
CA VAL A 55 -0.11 -3.52 -12.98
C VAL A 55 1.08 -2.72 -12.49
N MET A 56 0.87 -1.91 -11.46
CA MET A 56 1.91 -1.06 -10.87
C MET A 56 1.55 -0.71 -9.42
N ASN A 57 2.56 -0.42 -8.61
CA ASN A 57 2.38 -0.03 -7.21
C ASN A 57 1.45 -0.99 -6.45
N TYR A 58 1.63 -2.30 -6.67
CA TYR A 58 0.81 -3.35 -6.07
C TYR A 58 -0.69 -3.22 -6.33
N GLN A 59 -1.05 -2.66 -7.48
CA GLN A 59 -2.44 -2.51 -7.92
C GLN A 59 -2.61 -2.95 -9.37
N VAL A 60 -3.79 -3.54 -9.66
CA VAL A 60 -4.21 -3.83 -11.04
C VAL A 60 -5.16 -2.73 -11.50
N PHE A 61 -4.81 -2.08 -12.58
CA PHE A 61 -5.65 -1.11 -13.26
C PHE A 61 -6.36 -1.79 -14.43
N LEU A 62 -7.69 -1.87 -14.33
CA LEU A 62 -8.51 -2.44 -15.39
C LEU A 62 -8.76 -1.42 -16.51
N ASN A 63 -8.95 -1.93 -17.72
CA ASN A 63 -9.40 -1.13 -18.87
C ASN A 63 -10.93 -1.04 -18.85
N VAL A 64 -11.44 -0.02 -18.18
CA VAL A 64 -12.89 0.19 -17.99
C VAL A 64 -13.62 0.35 -19.32
N ASP A 65 -12.99 0.98 -20.31
CA ASP A 65 -13.60 1.18 -21.63
C ASP A 65 -13.72 -0.13 -22.40
N ALA A 66 -12.72 -1.01 -22.32
CA ALA A 66 -12.79 -2.35 -22.90
C ALA A 66 -13.90 -3.21 -22.23
N ILE A 67 -13.99 -3.15 -20.88
CA ILE A 67 -15.05 -3.84 -20.13
C ILE A 67 -16.43 -3.36 -20.58
N ARG A 68 -16.63 -2.05 -20.69
CA ARG A 68 -17.90 -1.44 -21.13
C ARG A 68 -18.23 -1.80 -22.58
N SER A 69 -17.27 -1.69 -23.48
CA SER A 69 -17.45 -2.00 -24.91
C SER A 69 -17.80 -3.46 -25.14
N ALA A 70 -17.22 -4.37 -24.35
CA ALA A 70 -17.53 -5.79 -24.40
C ALA A 70 -18.80 -6.17 -23.61
N ARG A 71 -19.48 -5.20 -22.98
CA ARG A 71 -20.68 -5.39 -22.13
C ARG A 71 -20.46 -6.40 -20.99
N LEU A 72 -19.26 -6.41 -20.42
CA LEU A 72 -18.91 -7.29 -19.31
C LEU A 72 -19.33 -6.70 -17.97
N ASP A 73 -19.61 -7.58 -17.02
CA ASP A 73 -19.78 -7.21 -15.62
C ASP A 73 -18.41 -6.95 -14.98
N ALA A 74 -18.15 -5.70 -14.63
CA ALA A 74 -16.90 -5.29 -14.02
C ALA A 74 -16.60 -6.01 -12.69
N SER A 75 -17.64 -6.33 -11.90
CA SER A 75 -17.47 -7.09 -10.65
C SER A 75 -16.95 -8.49 -10.92
N LYS A 76 -17.49 -9.18 -11.92
CA LYS A 76 -17.04 -10.52 -12.32
C LYS A 76 -15.61 -10.50 -12.87
N VAL A 77 -15.26 -9.49 -13.64
CA VAL A 77 -13.87 -9.31 -14.12
C VAL A 77 -12.91 -9.10 -12.94
N LYS A 78 -13.26 -8.24 -11.96
CA LYS A 78 -12.46 -8.03 -10.76
C LYS A 78 -12.34 -9.31 -9.91
N GLU A 79 -13.42 -10.04 -9.70
CA GLU A 79 -13.42 -11.31 -8.98
C GLU A 79 -12.50 -12.34 -9.66
N ARG A 80 -12.53 -12.39 -11.00
CA ARG A 80 -11.63 -13.27 -11.77
C ARG A 80 -10.16 -12.87 -11.62
N VAL A 81 -9.84 -11.57 -11.68
CA VAL A 81 -8.49 -11.06 -11.46
C VAL A 81 -8.00 -11.40 -10.04
N VAL A 82 -8.84 -11.22 -9.02
CA VAL A 82 -8.51 -11.61 -7.63
C VAL A 82 -8.20 -13.10 -7.55
N SER A 83 -9.04 -13.96 -8.13
CA SER A 83 -8.85 -15.41 -8.15
C SER A 83 -7.53 -15.83 -8.84
N LEU A 84 -7.16 -15.15 -9.94
CA LEU A 84 -5.91 -15.42 -10.64
C LEU A 84 -4.69 -14.98 -9.83
N LEU A 85 -4.74 -13.83 -9.17
CA LEU A 85 -3.67 -13.33 -8.33
C LEU A 85 -3.44 -14.21 -7.10
N GLN A 86 -4.50 -14.76 -6.50
CA GLN A 86 -4.42 -15.67 -5.37
C GLN A 86 -3.74 -17.01 -5.71
N GLN A 87 -3.59 -17.34 -6.98
CA GLN A 87 -2.82 -18.52 -7.44
C GLN A 87 -1.31 -18.24 -7.52
N ASP A 88 -0.88 -16.97 -7.45
CA ASP A 88 0.55 -16.63 -7.40
C ASP A 88 1.11 -16.92 -6.01
N PRO A 89 2.15 -17.77 -5.88
CA PRO A 89 2.71 -18.18 -4.60
C PRO A 89 3.31 -17.02 -3.80
N ASN A 90 3.60 -15.88 -4.43
CA ASN A 90 4.15 -14.70 -3.80
C ASN A 90 3.08 -13.71 -3.30
N VAL A 91 1.85 -13.87 -3.75
CA VAL A 91 0.71 -13.06 -3.30
C VAL A 91 0.15 -13.64 -2.02
N LEU A 92 0.04 -12.80 -0.99
CA LEU A 92 -0.58 -13.15 0.28
C LEU A 92 -2.09 -12.90 0.24
N TYR A 93 -2.48 -11.71 -0.27
CA TYR A 93 -3.88 -11.33 -0.46
C TYR A 93 -4.05 -10.56 -1.78
N ALA A 94 -5.20 -10.72 -2.38
CA ALA A 94 -5.69 -9.85 -3.44
C ALA A 94 -7.16 -9.52 -3.16
N CYS A 95 -7.57 -8.28 -3.36
CA CYS A 95 -8.96 -7.87 -3.11
C CYS A 95 -9.40 -6.73 -4.03
N ASP A 96 -10.69 -6.72 -4.34
CA ASP A 96 -11.36 -5.58 -4.97
C ASP A 96 -11.27 -4.36 -4.05
N MET A 97 -10.68 -3.27 -4.52
CA MET A 97 -10.45 -2.08 -3.70
C MET A 97 -11.74 -1.37 -3.27
N GLU A 98 -12.83 -1.54 -4.00
CA GLU A 98 -14.15 -1.02 -3.61
C GLU A 98 -14.84 -1.88 -2.53
N LYS A 99 -14.41 -3.15 -2.38
CA LYS A 99 -14.99 -4.12 -1.43
C LYS A 99 -14.04 -4.44 -0.25
N VAL A 100 -12.96 -3.70 -0.09
CA VAL A 100 -11.93 -3.97 0.93
C VAL A 100 -12.50 -4.05 2.35
N ALA A 101 -13.48 -3.22 2.69
CA ALA A 101 -14.07 -3.22 4.04
C ALA A 101 -14.66 -4.60 4.45
N THR A 102 -15.13 -5.38 3.48
CA THR A 102 -15.70 -6.73 3.69
C THR A 102 -14.75 -7.87 3.32
N ALA A 103 -13.54 -7.55 2.84
CA ALA A 103 -12.57 -8.56 2.45
C ALA A 103 -12.01 -9.33 3.67
N SER A 104 -11.72 -10.62 3.49
CA SER A 104 -11.10 -11.49 4.51
C SER A 104 -9.58 -11.26 4.58
N ILE A 105 -9.16 -10.08 5.02
CA ILE A 105 -7.77 -9.68 5.21
C ILE A 105 -7.62 -8.98 6.56
N PRO A 106 -6.41 -8.88 7.14
CA PRO A 106 -6.20 -8.22 8.43
C PRO A 106 -6.68 -6.76 8.42
N ASP A 107 -7.26 -6.31 9.53
CA ASP A 107 -7.85 -4.98 9.64
C ASP A 107 -6.82 -3.86 9.43
N GLU A 108 -5.58 -4.05 9.85
CA GLU A 108 -4.51 -3.09 9.60
C GLU A 108 -4.24 -2.90 8.10
N VAL A 109 -4.28 -3.99 7.32
CA VAL A 109 -4.12 -3.95 5.85
C VAL A 109 -5.33 -3.28 5.21
N LYS A 110 -6.56 -3.61 5.67
CA LYS A 110 -7.79 -2.92 5.23
C LYS A 110 -7.69 -1.42 5.44
N TYR A 111 -7.33 -1.00 6.66
CA TYR A 111 -7.21 0.41 7.02
C TYR A 111 -6.26 1.16 6.08
N ARG A 112 -5.10 0.59 5.78
CA ARG A 112 -4.13 1.19 4.86
C ARG A 112 -4.66 1.31 3.44
N ILE A 113 -5.30 0.25 2.93
CA ILE A 113 -5.88 0.26 1.58
C ILE A 113 -7.01 1.29 1.50
N ILE A 114 -7.92 1.32 2.48
CA ILE A 114 -9.05 2.25 2.52
C ILE A 114 -8.56 3.71 2.55
N ASN A 115 -7.57 4.02 3.39
CA ASN A 115 -7.03 5.38 3.50
C ASN A 115 -6.24 5.82 2.26
N GLY A 116 -5.65 4.89 1.53
CA GLY A 116 -4.94 5.15 0.28
C GLY A 116 -5.82 5.11 -0.96
N TYR A 117 -7.09 4.70 -0.84
CA TYR A 117 -7.97 4.53 -1.98
C TYR A 117 -8.58 5.85 -2.46
N ASN A 118 -8.47 6.09 -3.75
CA ASN A 118 -9.21 7.13 -4.46
C ASN A 118 -9.82 6.54 -5.73
N ARG A 119 -11.14 6.68 -5.88
CA ARG A 119 -11.91 6.06 -6.96
C ARG A 119 -11.40 6.37 -8.38
N GLU A 120 -10.85 7.57 -8.58
CA GLU A 120 -10.40 8.02 -9.91
C GLU A 120 -8.92 7.75 -10.17
N ARG A 121 -8.14 7.48 -9.11
CA ARG A 121 -6.67 7.37 -9.21
C ARG A 121 -6.14 5.99 -8.86
N SER A 122 -6.84 5.25 -8.01
CA SER A 122 -6.42 3.92 -7.59
C SER A 122 -6.78 2.85 -8.62
N GLY A 123 -6.06 1.74 -8.57
CA GLY A 123 -6.41 0.54 -9.32
C GLY A 123 -7.70 -0.09 -8.85
N SER A 124 -8.14 -1.10 -9.57
CA SER A 124 -9.38 -1.83 -9.26
C SER A 124 -9.18 -2.96 -8.25
N VAL A 125 -7.98 -3.55 -8.23
CA VAL A 125 -7.63 -4.68 -7.35
C VAL A 125 -6.31 -4.37 -6.66
N ALA A 126 -6.27 -4.50 -5.33
CA ALA A 126 -5.06 -4.41 -4.54
C ALA A 126 -4.34 -5.77 -4.48
N ILE A 127 -3.02 -5.73 -4.47
CA ILE A 127 -2.13 -6.89 -4.33
C ILE A 127 -1.33 -6.70 -3.05
N VAL A 128 -1.36 -7.69 -2.18
CA VAL A 128 -0.55 -7.74 -0.96
C VAL A 128 0.41 -8.91 -1.11
N LEU A 129 1.68 -8.62 -1.22
CA LEU A 129 2.71 -9.66 -1.33
C LEU A 129 3.01 -10.28 0.05
N LYS A 130 3.56 -11.48 0.04
CA LYS A 130 4.10 -12.11 1.24
C LYS A 130 5.23 -11.25 1.83
N PRO A 131 5.48 -11.32 3.13
CA PRO A 131 6.63 -10.64 3.74
C PRO A 131 7.93 -10.95 3.00
N ASN A 132 8.80 -9.96 2.92
CA ASN A 132 10.09 -10.03 2.23
C ASN A 132 9.99 -10.29 0.72
N HIS A 133 8.86 -9.93 0.09
CA HIS A 133 8.68 -9.91 -1.36
C HIS A 133 8.37 -8.49 -1.83
N TYR A 134 8.97 -8.08 -2.95
CA TYR A 134 8.80 -6.75 -3.53
C TYR A 134 8.89 -6.78 -5.06
N ASP A 135 8.33 -5.77 -5.71
CA ASP A 135 8.30 -5.64 -7.17
C ASP A 135 9.59 -5.02 -7.71
N HIS A 136 10.65 -5.79 -7.73
CA HIS A 136 11.96 -5.38 -8.27
C HIS A 136 12.82 -6.61 -8.59
N GLY A 137 14.00 -6.39 -9.19
CA GLY A 137 14.99 -7.43 -9.41
C GLY A 137 15.83 -7.75 -8.16
N MET A 138 16.62 -8.81 -8.22
CA MET A 138 17.50 -9.26 -7.12
C MET A 138 18.64 -8.28 -6.78
N LYS A 139 18.87 -7.26 -7.59
CA LYS A 139 19.83 -6.18 -7.31
C LYS A 139 19.08 -4.97 -6.76
N GLY A 140 19.46 -4.53 -5.58
CA GLY A 140 18.79 -3.42 -4.88
C GLY A 140 17.68 -3.90 -3.95
N THR A 141 16.80 -2.99 -3.61
CA THR A 141 15.62 -3.20 -2.78
C THR A 141 14.50 -2.26 -3.23
N ASP A 142 13.33 -2.42 -2.65
CA ASP A 142 12.19 -1.57 -2.92
C ASP A 142 11.37 -1.36 -1.63
N HIS A 143 10.33 -0.57 -1.72
CA HIS A 143 9.41 -0.20 -0.64
C HIS A 143 7.95 -0.27 -1.15
N GLY A 144 7.00 0.25 -0.37
CA GLY A 144 5.60 0.31 -0.76
C GLY A 144 4.79 -0.91 -0.32
N THR A 145 5.37 -1.76 0.53
CA THR A 145 4.65 -2.87 1.15
C THR A 145 4.03 -2.44 2.48
N TRP A 146 3.13 -3.25 3.02
CA TRP A 146 2.44 -2.97 4.29
C TRP A 146 3.23 -3.40 5.53
N ASN A 147 4.38 -4.04 5.34
CA ASN A 147 5.17 -4.66 6.41
C ASN A 147 5.87 -3.62 7.30
N PRO A 148 6.17 -3.97 8.57
CA PRO A 148 6.81 -3.04 9.51
C PRO A 148 8.12 -2.44 9.03
N TYR A 149 8.92 -3.16 8.25
CA TYR A 149 10.18 -2.63 7.71
C TYR A 149 9.99 -1.48 6.71
N ASP A 150 8.79 -1.34 6.13
CA ASP A 150 8.39 -0.23 5.25
C ASP A 150 7.62 0.86 6.01
N THR A 151 6.88 0.48 7.05
CA THR A 151 5.88 1.33 7.67
C THR A 151 6.26 1.85 9.04
N HIS A 152 7.25 1.24 9.71
CA HIS A 152 7.77 1.70 10.99
C HIS A 152 8.97 2.62 10.76
N ILE A 153 8.73 3.92 10.78
CA ILE A 153 9.70 4.98 10.50
C ILE A 153 10.01 5.78 11.77
N PRO A 154 11.17 6.45 11.83
CA PRO A 154 11.51 7.30 12.96
C PRO A 154 10.61 8.53 13.02
N LEU A 155 10.34 9.02 14.22
CA LEU A 155 9.78 10.34 14.46
C LEU A 155 10.46 10.94 15.69
N VAL A 156 11.24 11.99 15.48
CA VAL A 156 11.99 12.68 16.53
C VAL A 156 11.65 14.16 16.48
N PHE A 157 11.38 14.75 17.63
CA PHE A 157 11.21 16.20 17.77
C PHE A 157 12.29 16.77 18.65
N MET A 158 12.75 17.98 18.35
CA MET A 158 13.81 18.67 19.09
C MET A 158 13.61 20.18 19.04
N GLY A 159 13.93 20.85 20.14
CA GLY A 159 13.99 22.30 20.24
C GLY A 159 12.88 22.90 21.08
N TRP A 160 12.36 24.04 20.64
CA TRP A 160 11.40 24.82 21.40
C TRP A 160 10.12 24.02 21.75
N GLY A 161 9.74 24.07 23.03
CA GLY A 161 8.54 23.41 23.53
C GLY A 161 8.64 21.89 23.70
N ILE A 162 9.80 21.28 23.39
CA ILE A 162 9.98 19.83 23.48
C ILE A 162 10.71 19.44 24.75
N GLN A 163 10.08 18.62 25.57
CA GLN A 163 10.70 17.99 26.73
C GLN A 163 11.45 16.73 26.29
N HIS A 164 12.60 16.48 26.94
CA HIS A 164 13.35 15.24 26.71
C HIS A 164 12.55 14.01 27.19
N GLY A 165 12.46 13.00 26.34
CA GLY A 165 11.74 11.78 26.64
C GLY A 165 11.52 10.90 25.42
N SER A 166 10.80 9.82 25.60
CA SER A 166 10.39 8.91 24.53
C SER A 166 9.00 8.34 24.82
N THR A 167 8.29 7.93 23.79
CA THR A 167 6.99 7.26 23.92
C THR A 167 6.94 6.03 23.02
N THR A 168 6.26 4.99 23.50
CA THR A 168 5.94 3.77 22.74
C THR A 168 4.51 3.79 22.20
N ARG A 169 3.76 4.88 22.43
CA ARG A 169 2.41 5.03 21.88
C ARG A 169 2.50 5.04 20.35
N PRO A 170 1.67 4.25 19.64
CA PRO A 170 1.60 4.30 18.19
C PRO A 170 1.30 5.73 17.72
N THR A 171 2.13 6.23 16.81
CA THR A 171 1.98 7.54 16.16
C THR A 171 2.03 7.36 14.65
N TYR A 172 1.46 8.31 13.94
CA TYR A 172 1.34 8.27 12.48
C TYR A 172 1.86 9.56 11.85
N MET A 173 2.23 9.50 10.58
CA MET A 173 2.64 10.70 9.82
C MET A 173 1.58 11.80 9.85
N THR A 174 0.31 11.42 9.91
CA THR A 174 -0.83 12.34 10.05
C THR A 174 -0.83 13.11 11.36
N ASP A 175 -0.10 12.66 12.38
CA ASP A 175 -0.04 13.29 13.70
C ASP A 175 0.96 14.47 13.76
N ILE A 176 1.84 14.60 12.77
CA ILE A 176 2.88 15.64 12.75
C ILE A 176 2.23 17.03 12.64
N ALA A 177 1.38 17.26 11.66
CA ALA A 177 0.77 18.56 11.43
C ALA A 177 -0.08 19.07 12.62
N PRO A 178 -0.99 18.26 13.22
CA PRO A 178 -1.73 18.71 14.40
C PRO A 178 -0.84 18.87 15.64
N THR A 179 0.27 18.14 15.77
CA THR A 179 1.25 18.34 16.85
C THR A 179 1.91 19.71 16.73
N ILE A 180 2.35 20.08 15.52
CA ILE A 180 2.93 21.41 15.27
C ILE A 180 1.89 22.51 15.52
N ALA A 181 0.67 22.31 15.04
CA ALA A 181 -0.41 23.27 15.25
C ALA A 181 -0.72 23.48 16.74
N ALA A 182 -0.75 22.41 17.54
CA ALA A 182 -0.95 22.50 18.99
C ALA A 182 0.17 23.26 19.68
N LEU A 183 1.43 22.99 19.33
CA LEU A 183 2.60 23.71 19.87
C LEU A 183 2.57 25.22 19.53
N LEU A 184 2.11 25.56 18.33
CA LEU A 184 2.03 26.95 17.87
C LEU A 184 0.74 27.67 18.28
N HIS A 185 -0.19 26.98 18.96
CA HIS A 185 -1.53 27.48 19.32
C HIS A 185 -2.31 28.01 18.10
N VAL A 186 -2.20 27.31 16.98
CA VAL A 186 -2.94 27.61 15.73
C VAL A 186 -3.89 26.48 15.38
N GLN A 187 -4.86 26.76 14.54
CA GLN A 187 -5.81 25.76 14.06
C GLN A 187 -5.06 24.69 13.21
N ALA A 188 -5.38 23.41 13.44
CA ALA A 188 -4.89 22.34 12.60
C ALA A 188 -5.40 22.47 11.15
N PRO A 189 -4.66 21.98 10.14
CA PRO A 189 -5.08 22.03 8.75
C PRO A 189 -6.44 21.34 8.53
N ASN A 190 -7.24 21.90 7.60
CA ASN A 190 -8.49 21.27 7.18
C ASN A 190 -8.25 19.88 6.62
N GLY A 191 -9.14 18.94 6.92
CA GLY A 191 -9.02 17.55 6.48
C GLY A 191 -7.98 16.73 7.25
N ASN A 192 -7.37 17.29 8.30
CA ASN A 192 -6.48 16.53 9.18
C ASN A 192 -7.24 15.42 9.91
N ILE A 193 -6.70 14.21 9.88
CA ILE A 193 -7.24 13.02 10.58
C ILE A 193 -6.36 12.57 11.75
N GLY A 194 -5.16 13.17 11.88
CA GLY A 194 -4.21 12.87 12.94
C GLY A 194 -4.56 13.55 14.28
N ARG A 195 -3.83 13.19 15.32
CA ARG A 195 -3.98 13.72 16.68
C ARG A 195 -2.65 14.28 17.19
N PRO A 196 -2.64 15.35 17.95
CA PRO A 196 -1.42 15.81 18.60
C PRO A 196 -0.77 14.72 19.44
N ILE A 197 0.54 14.57 19.32
CA ILE A 197 1.34 13.63 20.11
C ILE A 197 1.57 14.23 21.51
N PHE A 198 1.82 15.53 21.54
CA PHE A 198 2.02 16.35 22.75
C PHE A 198 1.56 17.80 22.48
N GLY A 199 1.53 18.64 23.52
CA GLY A 199 1.10 20.05 23.41
C GLY A 199 -0.41 20.26 23.44
N ALA A 200 -1.22 19.21 23.58
CA ALA A 200 -2.67 19.32 23.70
C ALA A 200 -3.19 19.46 25.15
N GLU A 201 -2.31 19.37 26.13
CA GLU A 201 -2.64 19.35 27.57
C GLU A 201 -2.29 20.68 28.28
N GLN A 202 -2.31 21.80 27.55
CA GLN A 202 -2.12 23.12 28.17
C GLN A 202 -3.38 23.94 28.13
#